data_95345da81d3690e3e4f8f248a5fcbec2
#
_entry.id   95345da81d3690e3e4f8f248a5fcbec2
#
_cell.length_a   1.000
_cell.length_b   1.000
_cell.length_c   1.000
_cell.angle_alpha   90.00
_cell.angle_beta   90.00
_cell.angle_gamma   90.00
#
_symmetry.space_group_name_H-M   'P 1'
#
loop_
_entity.id
_entity.type
_entity.pdbx_description
1 polymer ?
#
loop_
_entity_poly.entity_id
_entity_poly.type
_entity_poly.pdbx_seq_one_letter_code
_entity_poly.pdbx_strand_id
1 'polypeptide(L)'
;MSHTEFADRLRKAMDDADLKQVDLVRIAADGGQKLGKSQLSQYLSGKTMPRQATLRFLAVTLNVSPDWLVGTDENNGANEPAATEDSAQETAAEIAAAASAVADAAAEAVNALADRPQSADHPANPNPPAPQKGTPMREFKKSSKLDNVLYDVRGPVVDEANRMEEAGTHVLKLNIGNPAPFGFRTPDEVIYDMKRQLTECEGYSPSKGLFSARKAIMQYAQTKHIPNVTMEDIYTGNGASELINICMSALLDSGDEILIPSPDYPLWTACATLAGGTPVHYICDEQAEWYPDMDDIRSKITPRTKAIVIINPNNPTGALYPREVLQEIVDIARENQLIIFSDEIYDRLVMDGEEHVSIASLAPDLFCVTFSGLSKSHMIAGFRIGWMILSGNKRIAKDYMLGINMLSNMRLCSNVPAQSIVQTALGGHQSVNDYIKPGGRVYEQREYVYNALNDIPGISVVKPKAAFYIFPKIDAKRFNITNDEQFALDLLKDKKILIVQGSGFNWHEPDHFRVVYLPRIEVLTECMDKLRDFLSYYRQ
;
A
#
# COMPACT_ATOMS: atom_id res chain seq x y z
N MET A 1 17.62 -7.81 40.64
CA MET A 1 19.01 -8.36 40.72
C MET A 1 20.03 -7.23 40.60
N SER A 2 21.12 -7.28 41.36
CA SER A 2 22.22 -6.32 41.19
C SER A 2 23.12 -6.74 40.02
N HIS A 3 23.77 -5.75 39.36
CA HIS A 3 24.75 -6.04 38.30
C HIS A 3 25.90 -6.94 38.78
N THR A 4 26.17 -6.92 40.06
CA THR A 4 27.21 -7.72 40.71
C THR A 4 26.82 -9.20 40.75
N GLU A 5 25.58 -9.54 41.11
CA GLU A 5 25.09 -10.93 41.14
C GLU A 5 25.09 -11.57 39.74
N PHE A 6 24.72 -10.81 38.70
CA PHE A 6 24.85 -11.29 37.32
C PHE A 6 26.31 -11.58 36.95
N ALA A 7 27.23 -10.69 37.31
CA ALA A 7 28.65 -10.86 37.03
C ALA A 7 29.23 -12.12 37.72
N ASP A 8 28.79 -12.40 38.94
CA ASP A 8 29.23 -13.59 39.69
C ASP A 8 28.71 -14.87 39.04
N ARG A 9 27.42 -14.90 38.62
CA ARG A 9 26.85 -16.06 37.93
C ARG A 9 27.46 -16.26 36.54
N LEU A 10 27.75 -15.19 35.82
CA LEU A 10 28.43 -15.26 34.52
C LEU A 10 29.86 -15.83 34.67
N ARG A 11 30.64 -15.41 35.69
CA ARG A 11 31.96 -15.98 35.96
C ARG A 11 31.85 -17.46 36.29
N LYS A 12 30.91 -17.82 37.16
CA LYS A 12 30.68 -19.23 37.54
C LYS A 12 30.34 -20.09 36.31
N ALA A 13 29.43 -19.61 35.44
CA ALA A 13 29.08 -20.34 34.22
C ALA A 13 30.25 -20.49 33.24
N MET A 14 31.12 -19.49 33.17
CA MET A 14 32.33 -19.57 32.37
C MET A 14 33.34 -20.54 32.91
N ASP A 15 33.52 -20.58 34.24
CA ASP A 15 34.41 -21.53 34.92
C ASP A 15 33.88 -22.97 34.79
N ASP A 16 32.57 -23.16 34.95
CA ASP A 16 31.90 -24.47 34.79
C ASP A 16 32.02 -24.99 33.33
N ALA A 17 32.05 -24.08 32.33
CA ALA A 17 32.20 -24.42 30.92
C ALA A 17 33.68 -24.46 30.44
N ASP A 18 34.66 -24.24 31.32
CA ASP A 18 36.10 -24.10 30.99
C ASP A 18 36.40 -23.12 29.85
N LEU A 19 35.64 -22.00 29.77
CA LEU A 19 35.77 -20.98 28.73
C LEU A 19 36.35 -19.68 29.31
N LYS A 20 37.40 -19.18 28.63
CA LYS A 20 38.01 -17.87 28.94
C LYS A 20 37.33 -16.75 28.14
N GLN A 21 37.50 -15.50 28.56
CA GLN A 21 36.98 -14.32 27.86
C GLN A 21 37.30 -14.31 26.35
N VAL A 22 38.51 -14.75 25.98
CA VAL A 22 38.97 -14.78 24.59
C VAL A 22 38.19 -15.81 23.77
N ASP A 23 37.77 -16.92 24.39
CA ASP A 23 37.03 -17.98 23.72
C ASP A 23 35.60 -17.55 23.46
N LEU A 24 34.92 -16.90 24.42
CA LEU A 24 33.59 -16.35 24.24
C LEU A 24 33.55 -15.25 23.16
N VAL A 25 34.56 -14.40 23.09
CA VAL A 25 34.66 -13.36 22.04
C VAL A 25 34.85 -14.01 20.66
N ARG A 26 35.66 -15.08 20.58
CA ARG A 26 35.87 -15.83 19.33
C ARG A 26 34.58 -16.55 18.89
N ILE A 27 33.93 -17.29 19.80
CA ILE A 27 32.67 -17.98 19.52
C ILE A 27 31.59 -16.98 19.09
N ALA A 28 31.54 -15.80 19.71
CA ALA A 28 30.62 -14.74 19.30
C ALA A 28 30.91 -14.24 17.88
N ALA A 29 32.19 -14.03 17.53
CA ALA A 29 32.59 -13.60 16.21
C ALA A 29 32.26 -14.65 15.13
N ASP A 30 32.56 -15.92 15.40
CA ASP A 30 32.28 -17.04 14.51
C ASP A 30 30.77 -17.25 14.30
N GLY A 31 29.94 -16.99 15.33
CA GLY A 31 28.48 -17.02 15.29
C GLY A 31 27.82 -15.71 14.81
N GLY A 32 28.60 -14.74 14.30
CA GLY A 32 28.06 -13.45 13.79
C GLY A 32 27.51 -12.51 14.88
N GLN A 33 27.81 -12.76 16.16
CA GLN A 33 27.40 -11.91 17.29
C GLN A 33 28.41 -10.81 17.57
N LYS A 34 27.92 -9.59 17.80
CA LYS A 34 28.78 -8.45 18.16
C LYS A 34 29.04 -8.41 19.67
N LEU A 35 30.00 -9.22 20.15
CA LEU A 35 30.45 -9.21 21.53
C LEU A 35 31.96 -8.95 21.59
N GLY A 36 32.33 -7.71 21.88
CA GLY A 36 33.75 -7.33 21.99
C GLY A 36 34.36 -7.58 23.39
N LYS A 37 35.68 -7.73 23.47
CA LYS A 37 36.43 -7.93 24.71
C LYS A 37 36.13 -6.86 25.78
N SER A 38 36.01 -5.60 25.39
CA SER A 38 35.70 -4.49 26.31
C SER A 38 34.28 -4.62 26.89
N GLN A 39 33.34 -5.04 26.09
CA GLN A 39 31.93 -5.22 26.49
C GLN A 39 31.77 -6.42 27.45
N LEU A 40 32.40 -7.54 27.15
CA LEU A 40 32.38 -8.72 28.02
C LEU A 40 33.07 -8.41 29.36
N SER A 41 34.17 -7.64 29.35
CA SER A 41 34.83 -7.18 30.59
C SER A 41 33.93 -6.30 31.46
N GLN A 42 33.08 -5.46 30.86
CA GLN A 42 32.09 -4.65 31.60
C GLN A 42 31.00 -5.53 32.24
N TYR A 43 30.57 -6.59 31.57
CA TYR A 43 29.63 -7.57 32.12
C TYR A 43 30.23 -8.30 33.29
N LEU A 44 31.45 -8.81 33.17
CA LEU A 44 32.17 -9.53 34.22
C LEU A 44 32.54 -8.66 35.41
N SER A 45 32.66 -7.32 35.23
CA SER A 45 32.92 -6.41 36.35
C SER A 45 31.63 -5.87 36.99
N GLY A 46 30.45 -6.27 36.52
CA GLY A 46 29.18 -5.80 37.03
C GLY A 46 28.90 -4.31 36.72
N LYS A 47 29.57 -3.73 35.72
CA LYS A 47 29.35 -2.32 35.31
C LYS A 47 28.11 -2.16 34.45
N THR A 48 27.79 -3.15 33.62
CA THR A 48 26.64 -3.14 32.71
C THR A 48 26.02 -4.51 32.59
N MET A 49 24.73 -4.56 32.21
CA MET A 49 24.01 -5.79 31.89
C MET A 49 23.94 -5.99 30.37
N PRO A 50 23.99 -7.25 29.88
CA PRO A 50 23.78 -7.52 28.46
C PRO A 50 22.33 -7.26 28.06
N ARG A 51 22.13 -6.90 26.79
CA ARG A 51 20.80 -6.86 26.18
C ARG A 51 20.30 -8.30 25.95
N GLN A 52 19.01 -8.47 25.80
CA GLN A 52 18.35 -9.78 25.72
C GLN A 52 18.97 -10.74 24.69
N ALA A 53 19.35 -10.25 23.50
CA ALA A 53 20.01 -11.07 22.49
C ALA A 53 21.41 -11.57 22.94
N THR A 54 22.22 -10.71 23.56
CA THR A 54 23.53 -11.08 24.10
C THR A 54 23.39 -12.00 25.32
N LEU A 55 22.37 -11.79 26.15
CA LEU A 55 22.06 -12.64 27.29
C LEU A 55 21.72 -14.08 26.84
N ARG A 56 20.85 -14.22 25.84
CA ARG A 56 20.51 -15.54 25.26
C ARG A 56 21.73 -16.23 24.65
N PHE A 57 22.55 -15.48 23.92
CA PHE A 57 23.80 -16.02 23.37
C PHE A 57 24.72 -16.55 24.47
N LEU A 58 24.94 -15.77 25.54
CA LEU A 58 25.77 -16.19 26.65
C LEU A 58 25.18 -17.44 27.35
N ALA A 59 23.88 -17.49 27.57
CA ALA A 59 23.18 -18.61 28.19
C ALA A 59 23.33 -19.91 27.36
N VAL A 60 23.11 -19.85 26.05
CA VAL A 60 23.27 -20.98 25.13
C VAL A 60 24.73 -21.43 25.07
N THR A 61 25.68 -20.50 24.92
CA THR A 61 27.11 -20.84 24.83
C THR A 61 27.68 -21.44 26.10
N LEU A 62 27.15 -21.03 27.27
CA LEU A 62 27.58 -21.51 28.59
C LEU A 62 26.70 -22.63 29.13
N ASN A 63 25.73 -23.11 28.33
CA ASN A 63 24.78 -24.18 28.70
C ASN A 63 24.07 -23.95 30.05
N VAL A 64 23.54 -22.73 30.23
CA VAL A 64 22.77 -22.32 31.41
C VAL A 64 21.46 -21.66 31.02
N SER A 65 20.47 -21.64 31.93
CA SER A 65 19.21 -20.91 31.70
C SER A 65 19.46 -19.39 31.68
N PRO A 66 18.86 -18.64 30.74
CA PRO A 66 18.86 -17.17 30.76
C PRO A 66 18.29 -16.62 32.08
N ASP A 67 17.25 -17.24 32.62
CA ASP A 67 16.58 -16.86 33.86
C ASP A 67 17.47 -17.09 35.09
N TRP A 68 18.28 -18.14 35.06
CA TRP A 68 19.31 -18.35 36.07
C TRP A 68 20.40 -17.28 36.01
N LEU A 69 20.91 -16.93 34.81
CA LEU A 69 21.90 -15.87 34.67
C LEU A 69 21.42 -14.51 35.22
N VAL A 70 20.13 -14.19 35.02
CA VAL A 70 19.54 -12.95 35.55
C VAL A 70 18.90 -13.11 36.93
N GLY A 71 18.95 -14.29 37.57
CA GLY A 71 18.56 -14.52 38.96
C GLY A 71 17.05 -14.55 39.22
N THR A 72 16.27 -14.83 38.24
CA THR A 72 14.83 -15.07 38.37
C THR A 72 14.52 -16.56 38.68
N ASP A 73 15.50 -17.44 38.49
CA ASP A 73 15.45 -18.85 38.85
C ASP A 73 16.67 -19.21 39.73
N GLU A 74 16.45 -19.93 40.82
CA GLU A 74 17.52 -20.39 41.73
C GLU A 74 18.15 -21.72 41.29
N ASN A 75 17.45 -22.50 40.46
CA ASN A 75 17.97 -23.74 39.92
C ASN A 75 18.74 -23.53 38.64
N ASN A 76 20.01 -23.96 38.64
CA ASN A 76 20.82 -24.04 37.44
C ASN A 76 20.34 -25.21 36.58
N GLY A 77 19.16 -25.06 35.94
CA GLY A 77 18.66 -26.01 34.96
C GLY A 77 19.59 -25.97 33.75
N ALA A 78 20.63 -26.79 33.75
CA ALA A 78 21.36 -27.11 32.54
C ALA A 78 20.32 -27.53 31.49
N ASN A 79 20.29 -26.89 30.33
CA ASN A 79 19.56 -27.42 29.19
C ASN A 79 20.06 -28.86 28.99
N GLU A 80 19.18 -29.83 29.09
CA GLU A 80 19.52 -31.20 28.71
C GLU A 80 20.11 -31.18 27.29
N PRO A 81 21.17 -31.96 27.03
CA PRO A 81 21.81 -31.95 25.71
C PRO A 81 20.78 -32.29 24.65
N ALA A 82 20.86 -31.57 23.53
CA ALA A 82 20.01 -31.82 22.36
C ALA A 82 19.93 -33.33 22.12
N ALA A 83 18.69 -33.83 22.12
CA ALA A 83 18.35 -35.24 22.01
C ALA A 83 19.15 -35.93 20.89
N THR A 84 19.74 -37.06 21.23
CA THR A 84 20.29 -37.99 20.24
C THR A 84 19.16 -38.50 19.33
N GLU A 85 19.49 -39.00 18.14
CA GLU A 85 18.51 -39.50 17.16
C GLU A 85 17.50 -40.50 17.73
N ASP A 86 17.88 -41.27 18.80
CA ASP A 86 17.00 -42.21 19.49
C ASP A 86 15.88 -41.51 20.28
N SER A 87 16.13 -40.36 20.92
CA SER A 87 15.10 -39.61 21.65
C SER A 87 14.10 -38.90 20.72
N ALA A 88 14.54 -38.54 19.49
CA ALA A 88 13.64 -37.98 18.48
C ALA A 88 12.68 -39.05 17.92
N GLN A 89 13.12 -40.31 17.83
CA GLN A 89 12.26 -41.43 17.44
C GLN A 89 11.25 -41.82 18.56
N GLU A 90 11.65 -41.75 19.80
CA GLU A 90 10.76 -42.02 20.96
C GLU A 90 9.67 -40.94 21.09
N THR A 91 10.05 -39.66 20.92
CA THR A 91 9.10 -38.52 20.91
C THR A 91 8.16 -38.58 19.70
N ALA A 92 8.66 -38.97 18.52
CA ALA A 92 7.85 -39.16 17.32
C ALA A 92 6.86 -40.34 17.49
N ALA A 93 7.26 -41.41 18.18
CA ALA A 93 6.39 -42.54 18.48
C ALA A 93 5.29 -42.17 19.50
N GLU A 94 5.61 -41.37 20.52
CA GLU A 94 4.63 -40.85 21.48
C GLU A 94 3.62 -39.89 20.82
N ILE A 95 4.07 -39.02 19.93
CA ILE A 95 3.19 -38.11 19.14
C ILE A 95 2.30 -38.93 18.21
N ALA A 96 2.83 -39.98 17.57
CA ALA A 96 2.05 -40.85 16.69
C ALA A 96 1.02 -41.66 17.49
N ALA A 97 1.37 -42.15 18.68
CA ALA A 97 0.45 -42.83 19.57
C ALA A 97 -0.67 -41.90 20.10
N ALA A 98 -0.32 -40.65 20.44
CA ALA A 98 -1.29 -39.65 20.85
C ALA A 98 -2.24 -39.27 19.71
N ALA A 99 -1.71 -39.12 18.46
CA ALA A 99 -2.52 -38.84 17.27
C ALA A 99 -3.47 -40.03 16.95
N SER A 100 -3.01 -41.28 17.12
CA SER A 100 -3.85 -42.48 16.97
C SER A 100 -4.96 -42.52 18.01
N ALA A 101 -4.65 -42.23 19.27
CA ALA A 101 -5.65 -42.21 20.36
C ALA A 101 -6.72 -41.12 20.14
N VAL A 102 -6.34 -39.95 19.56
CA VAL A 102 -7.30 -38.90 19.19
C VAL A 102 -8.17 -39.34 18.01
N ALA A 103 -7.60 -40.05 17.04
CA ALA A 103 -8.34 -40.59 15.92
C ALA A 103 -9.33 -41.66 16.34
N ASP A 104 -8.92 -42.57 17.25
CA ASP A 104 -9.77 -43.64 17.80
C ASP A 104 -10.90 -43.04 18.66
N ALA A 105 -10.62 -42.05 19.48
CA ALA A 105 -11.64 -41.32 20.26
C ALA A 105 -12.64 -40.57 19.37
N ALA A 106 -12.16 -39.99 18.23
CA ALA A 106 -13.03 -39.36 17.24
C ALA A 106 -13.92 -40.40 16.52
N ALA A 107 -13.38 -41.58 16.20
CA ALA A 107 -14.13 -42.69 15.63
C ALA A 107 -15.18 -43.26 16.60
N GLU A 108 -14.83 -43.41 17.88
CA GLU A 108 -15.78 -43.81 18.93
C GLU A 108 -16.89 -42.76 19.12
N ALA A 109 -16.57 -41.46 19.09
CA ALA A 109 -17.55 -40.40 19.19
C ALA A 109 -18.52 -40.37 17.97
N VAL A 110 -18.02 -40.66 16.77
CA VAL A 110 -18.85 -40.81 15.57
C VAL A 110 -19.73 -42.04 15.66
N ASN A 111 -19.23 -43.17 16.14
CA ASN A 111 -20.03 -44.39 16.32
C ASN A 111 -21.06 -44.23 17.44
N ALA A 112 -20.71 -43.56 18.55
CA ALA A 112 -21.64 -43.25 19.65
C ALA A 112 -22.77 -42.28 19.21
N LEU A 113 -22.52 -41.44 18.18
CA LEU A 113 -23.55 -40.62 17.57
C LEU A 113 -24.47 -41.43 16.64
N ALA A 114 -23.97 -42.49 16.03
CA ALA A 114 -24.75 -43.40 15.17
C ALA A 114 -25.68 -44.32 15.97
N ASP A 115 -25.31 -44.71 17.23
CA ASP A 115 -26.06 -45.60 18.10
C ASP A 115 -27.06 -44.91 19.05
N ARG A 116 -27.31 -43.59 18.89
CA ARG A 116 -28.39 -42.96 19.65
C ARG A 116 -29.77 -43.44 19.13
N PRO A 117 -30.62 -44.00 20.00
CA PRO A 117 -31.96 -44.35 19.61
C PRO A 117 -32.67 -43.06 19.15
N GLN A 118 -33.23 -43.11 17.95
CA GLN A 118 -34.06 -42.02 17.42
C GLN A 118 -35.29 -41.91 18.36
N SER A 119 -35.27 -40.92 19.25
CA SER A 119 -36.49 -40.55 19.98
C SER A 119 -37.46 -39.98 18.94
N ALA A 120 -38.55 -40.68 18.74
CA ALA A 120 -39.69 -40.22 17.98
C ALA A 120 -40.19 -38.88 18.52
N ASP A 121 -40.64 -38.02 17.61
CA ASP A 121 -41.32 -36.74 17.81
C ASP A 121 -40.46 -35.46 17.79
N HIS A 122 -39.71 -35.30 16.68
CA HIS A 122 -39.65 -33.97 16.03
C HIS A 122 -40.28 -34.09 14.62
N PRO A 123 -41.19 -33.19 14.21
CA PRO A 123 -41.70 -33.19 12.85
C PRO A 123 -40.52 -33.02 11.92
N ALA A 124 -40.29 -33.98 11.06
CA ALA A 124 -39.25 -33.96 10.05
C ALA A 124 -39.36 -32.64 9.29
N ASN A 125 -38.33 -31.82 9.38
CA ASN A 125 -38.19 -30.68 8.47
C ASN A 125 -38.22 -31.29 7.06
N PRO A 126 -39.22 -30.99 6.20
CA PRO A 126 -39.29 -31.63 4.90
C PRO A 126 -38.00 -31.33 4.17
N ASN A 127 -37.25 -32.35 3.78
CA ASN A 127 -36.14 -32.21 2.87
C ASN A 127 -36.57 -31.26 1.76
N PRO A 128 -35.82 -30.21 1.45
CA PRO A 128 -36.16 -29.35 0.34
C PRO A 128 -36.41 -30.26 -0.87
N PRO A 129 -37.52 -30.10 -1.58
CA PRO A 129 -37.83 -30.97 -2.70
C PRO A 129 -36.67 -30.96 -3.68
N ALA A 130 -36.23 -32.16 -4.10
CA ALA A 130 -35.21 -32.28 -5.13
C ALA A 130 -35.61 -31.39 -6.32
N PRO A 131 -34.71 -30.62 -6.91
CA PRO A 131 -35.06 -29.70 -7.99
C PRO A 131 -35.79 -30.48 -9.09
N GLN A 132 -37.01 -30.06 -9.34
CA GLN A 132 -37.84 -30.68 -10.40
C GLN A 132 -37.11 -30.50 -11.73
N LYS A 133 -37.01 -31.57 -12.50
CA LYS A 133 -36.43 -31.52 -13.87
C LYS A 133 -37.17 -30.45 -14.66
N GLY A 134 -36.51 -29.31 -14.94
CA GLY A 134 -37.09 -28.22 -15.72
C GLY A 134 -37.23 -26.88 -14.99
N THR A 135 -36.94 -26.80 -13.66
CA THR A 135 -36.87 -25.49 -13.00
C THR A 135 -35.59 -24.81 -13.42
N PRO A 136 -35.64 -23.59 -14.02
CA PRO A 136 -34.44 -22.87 -14.38
C PRO A 136 -33.59 -22.61 -13.12
N MET A 137 -32.30 -22.88 -13.20
CA MET A 137 -31.39 -22.58 -12.12
C MET A 137 -31.43 -21.08 -11.79
N ARG A 138 -31.46 -20.74 -10.51
CA ARG A 138 -31.43 -19.34 -10.07
C ARG A 138 -30.13 -18.69 -10.54
N GLU A 139 -30.24 -17.63 -11.31
CA GLU A 139 -29.10 -16.81 -11.69
C GLU A 139 -28.68 -15.91 -10.52
N PHE A 140 -27.40 -15.91 -10.18
CA PHE A 140 -26.81 -14.99 -9.19
C PHE A 140 -26.15 -13.83 -9.92
N LYS A 141 -26.73 -12.63 -9.78
CA LYS A 141 -26.20 -11.39 -10.36
C LYS A 141 -25.32 -10.67 -9.36
N LYS A 142 -24.36 -9.87 -9.86
CA LYS A 142 -23.60 -8.93 -9.02
C LYS A 142 -24.56 -7.95 -8.32
N SER A 143 -24.13 -7.36 -7.20
CA SER A 143 -24.90 -6.30 -6.54
C SER A 143 -25.14 -5.12 -7.48
N SER A 144 -26.36 -4.55 -7.48
CA SER A 144 -26.69 -3.35 -8.25
C SER A 144 -25.82 -2.13 -7.90
N LYS A 145 -25.24 -2.09 -6.71
CA LYS A 145 -24.24 -1.06 -6.34
C LYS A 145 -23.03 -1.03 -7.28
N LEU A 146 -22.74 -2.15 -7.95
CA LEU A 146 -21.62 -2.29 -8.89
C LEU A 146 -21.97 -1.89 -10.32
N ASP A 147 -23.24 -1.59 -10.63
CA ASP A 147 -23.65 -1.27 -12.00
C ASP A 147 -23.10 0.07 -12.48
N ASN A 148 -22.89 1.02 -11.57
CA ASN A 148 -22.34 2.35 -11.84
C ASN A 148 -20.90 2.55 -11.35
N VAL A 149 -20.22 1.47 -11.00
CA VAL A 149 -18.80 1.53 -10.62
C VAL A 149 -17.97 1.37 -11.88
N LEU A 150 -17.54 2.50 -12.42
CA LEU A 150 -16.60 2.55 -13.55
C LEU A 150 -15.17 2.44 -12.99
N TYR A 151 -14.49 1.35 -13.32
CA TYR A 151 -13.08 1.13 -13.00
C TYR A 151 -12.36 0.54 -14.22
N ASP A 152 -12.41 1.28 -15.32
CA ASP A 152 -11.99 0.83 -16.66
C ASP A 152 -10.49 0.76 -16.87
N VAL A 153 -9.68 1.10 -15.85
CA VAL A 153 -8.22 0.83 -15.87
C VAL A 153 -7.91 -0.66 -16.11
N ARG A 154 -8.94 -1.54 -16.00
CA ARG A 154 -8.92 -2.98 -16.27
C ARG A 154 -10.09 -3.43 -17.16
N GLY A 155 -10.58 -2.53 -18.01
CA GLY A 155 -11.74 -2.79 -18.87
C GLY A 155 -11.42 -3.57 -20.15
N PRO A 156 -12.33 -3.51 -21.18
CA PRO A 156 -12.26 -4.32 -22.39
C PRO A 156 -10.94 -4.22 -23.15
N VAL A 157 -10.26 -3.07 -23.08
CA VAL A 157 -8.94 -2.86 -23.73
C VAL A 157 -7.86 -3.75 -23.10
N VAL A 158 -7.87 -3.88 -21.75
CA VAL A 158 -6.91 -4.74 -21.03
C VAL A 158 -7.24 -6.21 -21.24
N ASP A 159 -8.52 -6.58 -21.30
CA ASP A 159 -8.96 -7.95 -21.58
C ASP A 159 -8.50 -8.40 -22.96
N GLU A 160 -8.62 -7.55 -23.98
CA GLU A 160 -8.11 -7.81 -25.32
C GLU A 160 -6.58 -7.92 -25.33
N ALA A 161 -5.87 -7.06 -24.58
CA ALA A 161 -4.41 -7.16 -24.46
C ALA A 161 -3.97 -8.50 -23.85
N ASN A 162 -4.64 -8.95 -22.79
CA ASN A 162 -4.38 -10.25 -22.16
C ASN A 162 -4.63 -11.40 -23.14
N ARG A 163 -5.76 -11.38 -23.88
CA ARG A 163 -6.08 -12.37 -24.90
C ARG A 163 -5.00 -12.44 -26.00
N MET A 164 -4.48 -11.28 -26.42
CA MET A 164 -3.40 -11.22 -27.41
C MET A 164 -2.08 -11.79 -26.87
N GLU A 165 -1.74 -11.50 -25.61
CA GLU A 165 -0.55 -12.06 -24.96
C GLU A 165 -0.65 -13.57 -24.76
N GLU A 166 -1.81 -14.10 -24.37
CA GLU A 166 -2.09 -15.53 -24.28
C GLU A 166 -1.93 -16.23 -25.65
N ALA A 167 -2.25 -15.52 -26.73
CA ALA A 167 -2.03 -15.98 -28.10
C ALA A 167 -0.56 -15.80 -28.59
N GLY A 168 0.36 -15.36 -27.73
CA GLY A 168 1.78 -15.20 -28.03
C GLY A 168 2.17 -13.85 -28.64
N THR A 169 1.28 -12.86 -28.65
CA THR A 169 1.57 -11.50 -29.16
C THR A 169 2.25 -10.67 -28.05
N HIS A 170 3.38 -10.04 -28.36
CA HIS A 170 4.00 -9.09 -27.46
C HIS A 170 3.27 -7.74 -27.47
N VAL A 171 2.80 -7.29 -26.31
CA VAL A 171 2.10 -6.01 -26.12
C VAL A 171 3.00 -4.99 -25.42
N LEU A 172 3.13 -3.81 -26.00
CA LEU A 172 3.88 -2.68 -25.42
C LEU A 172 2.99 -1.95 -24.40
N LYS A 173 3.32 -2.09 -23.12
CA LYS A 173 2.47 -1.64 -22.00
C LYS A 173 2.82 -0.23 -21.55
N LEU A 174 1.93 0.74 -21.84
CA LEU A 174 1.99 2.12 -21.39
C LEU A 174 0.80 2.48 -20.47
N ASN A 175 0.11 1.47 -19.91
CA ASN A 175 -1.17 1.64 -19.22
C ASN A 175 -1.06 1.70 -17.69
N ILE A 176 -0.10 1.04 -17.06
CA ILE A 176 -0.06 0.92 -15.58
C ILE A 176 1.21 1.54 -15.02
N GLY A 177 1.04 2.44 -14.04
CA GLY A 177 2.11 3.02 -13.22
C GLY A 177 2.65 2.04 -12.18
N ASN A 178 3.23 0.93 -12.65
CA ASN A 178 3.92 -0.07 -11.85
C ASN A 178 5.42 -0.08 -12.19
N PRO A 179 6.29 0.55 -11.40
CA PRO A 179 7.70 0.74 -11.75
C PRO A 179 8.53 -0.54 -11.81
N ALA A 180 8.23 -1.52 -10.96
CA ALA A 180 9.06 -2.72 -10.79
C ALA A 180 9.26 -3.54 -12.09
N PRO A 181 8.25 -3.81 -12.94
CA PRO A 181 8.43 -4.52 -14.21
C PRO A 181 9.35 -3.80 -15.20
N PHE A 182 9.50 -2.48 -15.05
CA PHE A 182 10.39 -1.68 -15.88
C PHE A 182 11.81 -1.55 -15.33
N GLY A 183 12.15 -2.35 -14.29
CA GLY A 183 13.48 -2.41 -13.70
C GLY A 183 13.80 -1.31 -12.70
N PHE A 184 12.80 -0.59 -12.20
CA PHE A 184 12.98 0.28 -11.03
C PHE A 184 13.01 -0.56 -9.76
N ARG A 185 13.88 -0.22 -8.84
CA ARG A 185 14.08 -0.96 -7.59
C ARG A 185 14.01 -0.03 -6.39
N THR A 186 13.55 -0.58 -5.29
CA THR A 186 13.69 0.07 -3.98
C THR A 186 15.13 -0.04 -3.50
N PRO A 187 15.59 0.84 -2.58
CA PRO A 187 16.90 0.68 -1.95
C PRO A 187 17.06 -0.70 -1.30
N ASP A 188 18.24 -1.30 -1.44
CA ASP A 188 18.52 -2.65 -0.93
C ASP A 188 18.39 -2.74 0.59
N GLU A 189 18.63 -1.64 1.32
CA GLU A 189 18.44 -1.55 2.77
C GLU A 189 17.00 -1.84 3.19
N VAL A 190 16.00 -1.43 2.40
CA VAL A 190 14.56 -1.70 2.65
C VAL A 190 14.27 -3.20 2.53
N ILE A 191 14.83 -3.84 1.50
CA ILE A 191 14.68 -5.29 1.28
C ILE A 191 15.39 -6.08 2.38
N TYR A 192 16.61 -5.65 2.73
CA TYR A 192 17.39 -6.30 3.80
C TYR A 192 16.67 -6.21 5.15
N ASP A 193 16.14 -5.03 5.47
CA ASP A 193 15.41 -4.80 6.72
C ASP A 193 14.14 -5.67 6.80
N MET A 194 13.36 -5.76 5.71
CA MET A 194 12.20 -6.64 5.65
C MET A 194 12.58 -8.10 5.93
N LYS A 195 13.61 -8.61 5.23
CA LYS A 195 14.07 -9.99 5.44
C LYS A 195 14.46 -10.27 6.88
N ARG A 196 15.12 -9.31 7.54
CA ARG A 196 15.58 -9.43 8.92
C ARG A 196 14.43 -9.42 9.92
N GLN A 197 13.34 -8.71 9.61
CA GLN A 197 12.21 -8.54 10.53
C GLN A 197 11.07 -9.55 10.29
N LEU A 198 11.15 -10.43 9.28
CA LEU A 198 10.04 -11.33 8.92
C LEU A 198 9.58 -12.21 10.10
N THR A 199 10.49 -12.72 10.90
CA THR A 199 10.18 -13.57 12.07
C THR A 199 9.44 -12.81 13.19
N GLU A 200 9.53 -11.49 13.21
CA GLU A 200 8.83 -10.63 14.18
C GLU A 200 7.45 -10.16 13.62
N CYS A 201 7.10 -10.58 12.41
CA CYS A 201 5.90 -10.12 11.71
C CYS A 201 4.79 -11.19 11.64
N GLU A 202 4.92 -12.31 12.35
CA GLU A 202 3.97 -13.44 12.31
C GLU A 202 2.63 -13.11 12.97
N GLY A 203 2.63 -12.24 13.99
CA GLY A 203 1.43 -11.86 14.74
C GLY A 203 0.70 -10.64 14.16
N TYR A 204 -0.54 -10.45 14.61
CA TYR A 204 -1.28 -9.22 14.30
C TYR A 204 -0.62 -8.00 14.95
N SER A 205 -0.63 -6.87 14.24
CA SER A 205 -0.30 -5.56 14.82
C SER A 205 -1.56 -4.87 15.37
N PRO A 206 -1.43 -3.76 16.12
CA PRO A 206 -2.55 -2.87 16.38
C PRO A 206 -3.24 -2.43 15.08
N SER A 207 -4.54 -2.21 15.10
CA SER A 207 -5.34 -1.88 13.91
C SER A 207 -4.89 -0.60 13.21
N LYS A 208 -4.39 0.38 13.97
CA LYS A 208 -3.81 1.61 13.41
C LYS A 208 -2.42 1.40 12.80
N GLY A 209 -1.73 0.35 13.16
CA GLY A 209 -0.40 0.00 12.67
C GLY A 209 0.68 -0.05 13.73
N LEU A 210 1.84 -0.61 13.36
CA LEU A 210 3.02 -0.73 14.21
C LEU A 210 3.47 0.65 14.72
N PHE A 211 3.96 0.67 15.97
CA PHE A 211 4.50 1.88 16.59
C PHE A 211 5.61 2.52 15.75
N SER A 212 6.57 1.74 15.26
CA SER A 212 7.70 2.22 14.42
C SER A 212 7.22 2.88 13.13
N ALA A 213 6.24 2.25 12.44
CA ALA A 213 5.65 2.79 11.23
C ALA A 213 4.92 4.12 11.49
N ARG A 214 4.02 4.15 12.47
CA ARG A 214 3.26 5.37 12.80
C ARG A 214 4.17 6.51 13.26
N LYS A 215 5.23 6.21 14.04
CA LYS A 215 6.21 7.22 14.46
C LYS A 215 6.97 7.80 13.28
N ALA A 216 7.42 6.97 12.34
CA ALA A 216 8.11 7.43 11.14
C ALA A 216 7.18 8.30 10.25
N ILE A 217 5.92 7.89 10.10
CA ILE A 217 4.90 8.66 9.35
C ILE A 217 4.61 9.99 10.05
N MET A 218 4.52 10.02 11.39
CA MET A 218 4.34 11.26 12.14
C MET A 218 5.51 12.23 11.91
N GLN A 219 6.76 11.73 11.94
CA GLN A 219 7.93 12.55 11.64
C GLN A 219 7.92 13.04 10.19
N TYR A 220 7.47 12.20 9.25
CA TYR A 220 7.28 12.61 7.87
C TYR A 220 6.22 13.70 7.72
N ALA A 221 5.09 13.61 8.44
CA ALA A 221 4.08 14.67 8.48
C ALA A 221 4.65 16.00 8.99
N GLN A 222 5.57 15.97 9.96
CA GLN A 222 6.25 17.16 10.46
C GLN A 222 7.13 17.82 9.39
N THR A 223 7.87 17.04 8.58
CA THR A 223 8.65 17.60 7.47
C THR A 223 7.79 18.25 6.40
N LYS A 224 6.54 17.85 6.28
CA LYS A 224 5.53 18.44 5.38
C LYS A 224 4.72 19.57 6.03
N HIS A 225 5.08 19.97 7.25
CA HIS A 225 4.40 21.01 8.02
C HIS A 225 2.90 20.76 8.27
N ILE A 226 2.47 19.50 8.27
CA ILE A 226 1.08 19.13 8.57
C ILE A 226 0.83 19.35 10.06
N PRO A 227 -0.13 20.21 10.45
CA PRO A 227 -0.29 20.63 11.83
C PRO A 227 -1.05 19.60 12.68
N ASN A 228 -0.80 19.64 14.00
CA ASN A 228 -1.58 18.93 15.01
C ASN A 228 -1.66 17.41 14.84
N VAL A 229 -0.60 16.78 14.28
CA VAL A 229 -0.52 15.32 14.07
C VAL A 229 0.13 14.66 15.29
N THR A 230 -0.54 13.66 15.82
CA THR A 230 -0.01 12.76 16.85
C THR A 230 0.03 11.32 16.31
N MET A 231 0.63 10.42 17.06
CA MET A 231 0.64 8.99 16.71
C MET A 231 -0.78 8.39 16.59
N GLU A 232 -1.74 8.93 17.34
CA GLU A 232 -3.12 8.44 17.34
C GLU A 232 -3.92 8.84 16.09
N ASP A 233 -3.39 9.77 15.31
CA ASP A 233 -4.01 10.29 14.09
C ASP A 233 -3.56 9.55 12.83
N ILE A 234 -2.72 8.51 12.98
CA ILE A 234 -2.10 7.80 11.86
C ILE A 234 -2.63 6.39 11.78
N TYR A 235 -3.02 5.98 10.58
CA TYR A 235 -3.46 4.63 10.24
C TYR A 235 -2.67 4.09 9.05
N THR A 236 -2.13 2.89 9.18
CA THR A 236 -1.52 2.16 8.07
C THR A 236 -2.57 1.32 7.35
N GLY A 237 -2.39 1.09 6.05
CA GLY A 237 -3.32 0.31 5.23
C GLY A 237 -2.60 -0.57 4.21
N ASN A 238 -3.32 -1.54 3.64
CA ASN A 238 -2.85 -2.37 2.53
C ASN A 238 -2.81 -1.56 1.22
N GLY A 239 -1.99 -0.51 1.22
CA GLY A 239 -1.98 0.59 0.27
C GLY A 239 -3.01 1.66 0.63
N ALA A 240 -2.87 2.86 0.04
CA ALA A 240 -3.82 3.96 0.22
C ALA A 240 -5.26 3.56 -0.19
N SER A 241 -5.41 2.64 -1.14
CA SER A 241 -6.71 2.20 -1.65
C SER A 241 -7.64 1.61 -0.58
N GLU A 242 -7.11 0.85 0.38
CA GLU A 242 -7.89 0.34 1.51
C GLU A 242 -8.38 1.48 2.39
N LEU A 243 -7.51 2.45 2.66
CA LEU A 243 -7.82 3.58 3.54
C LEU A 243 -8.84 4.53 2.91
N ILE A 244 -8.77 4.76 1.59
CA ILE A 244 -9.78 5.51 0.84
C ILE A 244 -11.14 4.82 0.99
N ASN A 245 -11.21 3.50 0.80
CA ASN A 245 -12.46 2.75 0.97
C ASN A 245 -13.01 2.84 2.41
N ILE A 246 -12.15 2.74 3.41
CA ILE A 246 -12.52 2.92 4.83
C ILE A 246 -13.10 4.33 5.05
N CYS A 247 -12.43 5.38 4.54
CA CYS A 247 -12.87 6.75 4.70
C CYS A 247 -14.23 7.01 4.03
N MET A 248 -14.42 6.55 2.80
CA MET A 248 -15.69 6.71 2.10
C MET A 248 -16.82 5.94 2.79
N SER A 249 -16.56 4.69 3.19
CA SER A 249 -17.55 3.85 3.89
C SER A 249 -17.92 4.38 5.28
N ALA A 250 -17.03 5.12 5.94
CA ALA A 250 -17.31 5.72 7.25
C ALA A 250 -18.03 7.08 7.15
N LEU A 251 -17.99 7.75 5.99
CA LEU A 251 -18.48 9.12 5.82
C LEU A 251 -19.83 9.20 5.09
N LEU A 252 -20.00 8.41 4.02
CA LEU A 252 -21.03 8.64 3.03
C LEU A 252 -22.25 7.74 3.24
N ASP A 253 -23.41 8.39 3.28
CA ASP A 253 -24.74 7.77 3.20
C ASP A 253 -25.38 8.06 1.84
N SER A 254 -26.53 7.40 1.58
CA SER A 254 -27.31 7.66 0.37
C SER A 254 -27.79 9.11 0.33
N GLY A 255 -27.45 9.81 -0.74
CA GLY A 255 -27.78 11.22 -0.96
C GLY A 255 -26.66 12.20 -0.60
N ASP A 256 -25.61 11.76 0.06
CA ASP A 256 -24.42 12.58 0.29
C ASP A 256 -23.61 12.77 -1.01
N GLU A 257 -22.97 13.90 -1.14
CA GLU A 257 -22.15 14.26 -2.29
C GLU A 257 -20.68 14.48 -1.88
N ILE A 258 -19.78 14.12 -2.77
CA ILE A 258 -18.34 14.39 -2.63
C ILE A 258 -17.79 14.93 -3.95
N LEU A 259 -17.05 16.04 -3.87
CA LEU A 259 -16.38 16.62 -5.01
C LEU A 259 -15.09 15.85 -5.32
N ILE A 260 -14.92 15.43 -6.58
CA ILE A 260 -13.76 14.68 -7.07
C ILE A 260 -13.24 15.36 -8.35
N PRO A 261 -11.92 15.46 -8.58
CA PRO A 261 -11.42 16.09 -9.81
C PRO A 261 -11.81 15.29 -11.06
N SER A 262 -11.88 15.96 -12.20
CA SER A 262 -11.93 15.34 -13.52
C SER A 262 -10.86 16.00 -14.40
N PRO A 263 -9.86 15.23 -14.89
CA PRO A 263 -9.69 13.78 -14.72
C PRO A 263 -9.21 13.39 -13.33
N ASP A 264 -9.58 12.16 -12.87
CA ASP A 264 -9.22 11.62 -11.56
C ASP A 264 -8.58 10.23 -11.64
N TYR A 265 -8.08 9.76 -10.50
CA TYR A 265 -7.83 8.33 -10.30
C TYR A 265 -9.15 7.65 -9.91
N PRO A 266 -9.73 6.78 -10.78
CA PRO A 266 -11.13 6.35 -10.69
C PRO A 266 -11.50 5.57 -9.42
N LEU A 267 -10.50 5.20 -8.59
CA LEU A 267 -10.75 4.58 -7.30
C LEU A 267 -11.58 5.47 -6.38
N TRP A 268 -11.37 6.79 -6.41
CA TRP A 268 -12.13 7.72 -5.57
C TRP A 268 -13.61 7.70 -5.92
N THR A 269 -13.92 7.80 -7.21
CA THR A 269 -15.28 7.69 -7.74
C THR A 269 -15.93 6.33 -7.40
N ALA A 270 -15.17 5.24 -7.58
CA ALA A 270 -15.64 3.89 -7.27
C ALA A 270 -15.95 3.71 -5.77
N CYS A 271 -15.04 4.15 -4.89
CA CYS A 271 -15.25 4.02 -3.44
C CYS A 271 -16.41 4.90 -2.94
N ALA A 272 -16.57 6.12 -3.46
CA ALA A 272 -17.71 6.98 -3.13
C ALA A 272 -19.04 6.35 -3.53
N THR A 273 -19.13 5.83 -4.76
CA THR A 273 -20.32 5.14 -5.28
C THR A 273 -20.66 3.88 -4.46
N LEU A 274 -19.66 3.05 -4.14
CA LEU A 274 -19.86 1.83 -3.34
C LEU A 274 -20.31 2.13 -1.91
N ALA A 275 -19.84 3.24 -1.34
CA ALA A 275 -20.29 3.71 -0.02
C ALA A 275 -21.74 4.24 -0.02
N GLY A 276 -22.32 4.46 -1.18
CA GLY A 276 -23.70 4.98 -1.35
C GLY A 276 -23.77 6.47 -1.62
N GLY A 277 -22.62 7.17 -1.64
CA GLY A 277 -22.53 8.59 -1.98
C GLY A 277 -22.59 8.84 -3.48
N THR A 278 -22.71 10.10 -3.85
CA THR A 278 -22.70 10.58 -5.22
C THR A 278 -21.40 11.32 -5.50
N PRO A 279 -20.51 10.80 -6.37
CA PRO A 279 -19.35 11.55 -6.85
C PRO A 279 -19.80 12.69 -7.77
N VAL A 280 -19.34 13.89 -7.50
CA VAL A 280 -19.60 15.09 -8.30
C VAL A 280 -18.26 15.59 -8.82
N HIS A 281 -18.02 15.44 -10.13
CA HIS A 281 -16.72 15.77 -10.72
C HIS A 281 -16.61 17.26 -11.00
N TYR A 282 -15.55 17.91 -10.49
CA TYR A 282 -15.15 19.25 -10.88
C TYR A 282 -14.04 19.20 -11.93
N ILE A 283 -14.01 20.17 -12.83
CA ILE A 283 -13.10 20.19 -13.96
C ILE A 283 -11.70 20.67 -13.52
N CYS A 284 -10.66 19.95 -13.97
CA CYS A 284 -9.30 20.46 -14.01
C CYS A 284 -9.04 20.97 -15.45
N ASP A 285 -8.69 22.24 -15.59
CA ASP A 285 -8.58 22.89 -16.90
C ASP A 285 -7.21 22.62 -17.55
N GLU A 286 -7.22 21.96 -18.70
CA GLU A 286 -6.01 21.70 -19.51
C GLU A 286 -5.27 23.00 -19.86
N GLN A 287 -6.00 24.06 -20.18
CA GLN A 287 -5.41 25.35 -20.57
C GLN A 287 -4.77 26.08 -19.39
N ALA A 288 -5.13 25.72 -18.17
CA ALA A 288 -4.55 26.18 -16.91
C ALA A 288 -3.62 25.13 -16.29
N GLU A 289 -2.85 24.38 -17.08
CA GLU A 289 -1.92 23.34 -16.61
C GLU A 289 -2.59 22.25 -15.76
N TRP A 290 -3.84 21.92 -16.03
CA TRP A 290 -4.66 20.97 -15.29
C TRP A 290 -4.99 21.40 -13.85
N TYR A 291 -4.95 22.69 -13.56
CA TYR A 291 -5.41 23.18 -12.26
C TYR A 291 -6.93 23.11 -12.15
N PRO A 292 -7.47 22.86 -10.94
CA PRO A 292 -8.91 22.89 -10.70
C PRO A 292 -9.54 24.23 -11.08
N ASP A 293 -10.67 24.17 -11.78
CA ASP A 293 -11.50 25.34 -12.04
C ASP A 293 -12.31 25.70 -10.78
N MET A 294 -11.96 26.81 -10.16
CA MET A 294 -12.55 27.24 -8.88
C MET A 294 -14.01 27.67 -9.02
N ASP A 295 -14.40 28.21 -10.16
CA ASP A 295 -15.79 28.59 -10.43
C ASP A 295 -16.65 27.34 -10.65
N ASP A 296 -16.12 26.34 -11.33
CA ASP A 296 -16.77 25.05 -11.49
C ASP A 296 -16.93 24.34 -10.13
N ILE A 297 -15.90 24.33 -9.28
CA ILE A 297 -16.00 23.80 -7.90
C ILE A 297 -17.14 24.49 -7.13
N ARG A 298 -17.15 25.83 -7.11
CA ARG A 298 -18.19 26.60 -6.39
C ARG A 298 -19.59 26.31 -6.91
N SER A 299 -19.73 26.18 -8.23
CA SER A 299 -21.02 25.90 -8.86
C SER A 299 -21.61 24.52 -8.52
N LYS A 300 -20.76 23.57 -8.14
CA LYS A 300 -21.13 22.18 -7.87
C LYS A 300 -21.36 21.87 -6.38
N ILE A 301 -21.08 22.82 -5.50
CA ILE A 301 -21.31 22.66 -4.07
C ILE A 301 -22.80 22.77 -3.76
N THR A 302 -23.35 21.81 -3.02
CA THR A 302 -24.72 21.78 -2.54
C THR A 302 -24.75 21.56 -1.01
N PRO A 303 -25.90 21.71 -0.34
CA PRO A 303 -26.03 21.35 1.07
C PRO A 303 -25.74 19.87 1.40
N ARG A 304 -25.66 19.01 0.39
CA ARG A 304 -25.33 17.58 0.53
C ARG A 304 -23.83 17.30 0.37
N THR A 305 -23.05 18.29 -0.08
CA THR A 305 -21.60 18.13 -0.28
C THR A 305 -20.91 18.06 1.06
N LYS A 306 -20.26 16.93 1.36
CA LYS A 306 -19.55 16.69 2.63
C LYS A 306 -18.05 16.94 2.53
N ALA A 307 -17.47 16.72 1.37
CA ALA A 307 -16.01 16.73 1.22
C ALA A 307 -15.58 17.09 -0.21
N ILE A 308 -14.31 17.47 -0.31
CA ILE A 308 -13.59 17.65 -1.57
C ILE A 308 -12.34 16.76 -1.59
N VAL A 309 -12.10 16.08 -2.70
CA VAL A 309 -10.91 15.27 -2.96
C VAL A 309 -9.93 16.07 -3.80
N ILE A 310 -8.68 16.09 -3.38
CA ILE A 310 -7.54 16.66 -4.11
C ILE A 310 -6.56 15.52 -4.40
N ILE A 311 -6.15 15.38 -5.65
CA ILE A 311 -5.09 14.44 -6.06
C ILE A 311 -3.89 15.27 -6.51
N ASN A 312 -2.91 15.42 -5.64
CA ASN A 312 -1.77 16.32 -5.90
C ASN A 312 -0.45 15.71 -5.41
N PRO A 313 0.47 15.36 -6.31
CA PRO A 313 0.40 15.44 -7.77
C PRO A 313 -0.65 14.53 -8.40
N ASN A 314 -1.20 14.99 -9.54
CA ASN A 314 -2.36 14.34 -10.16
C ASN A 314 -1.99 13.10 -11.00
N ASN A 315 -2.83 12.10 -10.94
CA ASN A 315 -2.95 11.01 -11.89
C ASN A 315 -4.33 11.12 -12.55
N PRO A 316 -4.43 11.38 -13.88
CA PRO A 316 -3.47 10.96 -14.93
C PRO A 316 -2.56 12.06 -15.49
N THR A 317 -2.70 13.33 -15.11
CA THR A 317 -2.10 14.45 -15.82
C THR A 317 -0.63 14.72 -15.47
N GLY A 318 -0.18 14.32 -14.28
CA GLY A 318 1.12 14.69 -13.73
C GLY A 318 1.21 16.16 -13.28
N ALA A 319 0.07 16.84 -13.17
CA ALA A 319 0.01 18.21 -12.66
C ALA A 319 0.43 18.30 -11.20
N LEU A 320 1.06 19.40 -10.85
CA LEU A 320 1.41 19.79 -9.49
C LEU A 320 0.77 21.15 -9.19
N TYR A 321 -0.10 21.19 -8.19
CA TYR A 321 -0.80 22.42 -7.84
C TYR A 321 0.08 23.32 -6.97
N PRO A 322 0.27 24.58 -7.35
CA PRO A 322 1.02 25.55 -6.55
C PRO A 322 0.24 25.96 -5.31
N ARG A 323 0.95 26.57 -4.36
CA ARG A 323 0.39 26.99 -3.05
C ARG A 323 -0.86 27.86 -3.19
N GLU A 324 -0.89 28.75 -4.16
CA GLU A 324 -1.99 29.71 -4.39
C GLU A 324 -3.28 28.98 -4.77
N VAL A 325 -3.19 27.99 -5.66
CA VAL A 325 -4.31 27.13 -6.06
C VAL A 325 -4.81 26.30 -4.86
N LEU A 326 -3.89 25.72 -4.10
CA LEU A 326 -4.25 24.97 -2.90
C LEU A 326 -4.90 25.85 -1.83
N GLN A 327 -4.44 27.10 -1.66
CA GLN A 327 -5.02 28.04 -0.71
C GLN A 327 -6.46 28.41 -1.11
N GLU A 328 -6.74 28.64 -2.39
CA GLU A 328 -8.10 28.93 -2.85
C GLU A 328 -9.05 27.75 -2.61
N ILE A 329 -8.59 26.52 -2.82
CA ILE A 329 -9.37 25.32 -2.48
C ILE A 329 -9.64 25.25 -0.96
N VAL A 330 -8.65 25.58 -0.13
CA VAL A 330 -8.83 25.63 1.35
C VAL A 330 -9.87 26.68 1.73
N ASP A 331 -9.86 27.84 1.06
CA ASP A 331 -10.83 28.91 1.34
C ASP A 331 -12.25 28.48 0.94
N ILE A 332 -12.44 27.86 -0.22
CA ILE A 332 -13.72 27.26 -0.64
C ILE A 332 -14.19 26.20 0.38
N ALA A 333 -13.29 25.30 0.79
CA ALA A 333 -13.62 24.25 1.75
C ALA A 333 -14.00 24.84 3.12
N ARG A 334 -13.36 25.94 3.53
CA ARG A 334 -13.66 26.67 4.77
C ARG A 334 -15.04 27.34 4.72
N GLU A 335 -15.33 28.05 3.64
CA GLU A 335 -16.62 28.71 3.41
C GLU A 335 -17.79 27.72 3.46
N ASN A 336 -17.58 26.50 2.98
CA ASN A 336 -18.61 25.47 2.85
C ASN A 336 -18.51 24.34 3.88
N GLN A 337 -17.56 24.45 4.84
CA GLN A 337 -17.34 23.47 5.92
C GLN A 337 -17.07 22.04 5.41
N LEU A 338 -16.30 21.91 4.34
CA LEU A 338 -15.99 20.63 3.71
C LEU A 338 -14.78 19.95 4.40
N ILE A 339 -14.81 18.63 4.44
CA ILE A 339 -13.63 17.81 4.72
C ILE A 339 -12.71 17.84 3.49
N ILE A 340 -11.40 17.95 3.70
CA ILE A 340 -10.42 17.84 2.61
C ILE A 340 -9.79 16.45 2.65
N PHE A 341 -9.95 15.68 1.58
CA PHE A 341 -9.20 14.46 1.30
C PHE A 341 -8.08 14.76 0.32
N SER A 342 -6.83 14.52 0.72
CA SER A 342 -5.66 14.78 -0.11
C SER A 342 -4.91 13.49 -0.43
N ASP A 343 -4.91 13.08 -1.70
CA ASP A 343 -4.09 11.98 -2.19
C ASP A 343 -2.73 12.52 -2.63
N GLU A 344 -1.72 12.27 -1.81
CA GLU A 344 -0.35 12.76 -2.00
C GLU A 344 0.63 11.62 -2.30
N ILE A 345 0.15 10.54 -2.94
CA ILE A 345 0.97 9.34 -3.21
C ILE A 345 2.19 9.64 -4.11
N TYR A 346 2.18 10.74 -4.88
CA TYR A 346 3.26 11.16 -5.77
C TYR A 346 4.09 12.33 -5.22
N ASP A 347 3.93 12.71 -3.97
CA ASP A 347 4.54 13.89 -3.35
C ASP A 347 6.07 13.98 -3.43
N ARG A 348 6.74 12.84 -3.64
CA ARG A 348 8.20 12.73 -3.80
C ARG A 348 8.64 12.60 -5.26
N LEU A 349 7.71 12.55 -6.20
CA LEU A 349 7.97 12.41 -7.63
C LEU A 349 7.76 13.75 -8.34
N VAL A 350 8.37 14.80 -7.81
CA VAL A 350 8.27 16.17 -8.33
C VAL A 350 9.57 16.54 -9.04
N MET A 351 9.47 17.15 -10.22
CA MET A 351 10.58 17.46 -11.11
C MET A 351 10.73 18.98 -11.33
N ASP A 352 11.75 19.36 -12.09
CA ASP A 352 12.01 20.75 -12.52
C ASP A 352 12.32 21.73 -11.37
N GLY A 353 12.71 21.24 -10.20
CA GLY A 353 12.99 22.08 -9.03
C GLY A 353 11.74 22.61 -8.32
N GLU A 354 10.58 22.12 -8.70
CA GLU A 354 9.32 22.42 -8.03
C GLU A 354 9.22 21.70 -6.69
N GLU A 355 8.39 22.19 -5.78
CA GLU A 355 8.16 21.61 -4.46
C GLU A 355 6.70 21.25 -4.24
N HIS A 356 6.46 20.07 -3.68
CA HIS A 356 5.13 19.67 -3.25
C HIS A 356 4.74 20.35 -1.95
N VAL A 357 3.57 20.98 -1.93
CA VAL A 357 2.94 21.54 -0.73
C VAL A 357 1.78 20.62 -0.31
N SER A 358 1.79 20.11 0.92
CA SER A 358 0.63 19.41 1.46
C SER A 358 -0.49 20.41 1.75
N ILE A 359 -1.69 20.20 1.19
CA ILE A 359 -2.82 21.10 1.42
C ILE A 359 -3.21 21.17 2.91
N ALA A 360 -3.00 20.09 3.66
CA ALA A 360 -3.24 20.06 5.10
C ALA A 360 -2.38 21.06 5.88
N SER A 361 -1.20 21.45 5.35
CA SER A 361 -0.37 22.49 5.97
C SER A 361 -0.97 23.90 5.89
N LEU A 362 -1.93 24.10 4.97
CA LEU A 362 -2.61 25.38 4.74
C LEU A 362 -3.97 25.48 5.47
N ALA A 363 -4.46 24.35 6.03
CA ALA A 363 -5.80 24.22 6.57
C ALA A 363 -5.81 23.73 8.04
N PRO A 364 -5.14 24.44 8.99
CA PRO A 364 -5.06 23.99 10.39
C PRO A 364 -6.39 24.01 11.12
N ASP A 365 -7.35 24.75 10.63
CA ASP A 365 -8.69 24.96 11.17
C ASP A 365 -9.77 24.03 10.57
N LEU A 366 -9.47 23.37 9.44
CA LEU A 366 -10.33 22.37 8.81
C LEU A 366 -9.93 20.95 9.22
N PHE A 367 -10.82 19.98 8.99
CA PHE A 367 -10.46 18.58 9.12
C PHE A 367 -9.93 18.05 7.79
N CYS A 368 -8.70 17.56 7.82
CA CYS A 368 -8.03 17.04 6.63
C CYS A 368 -7.62 15.58 6.83
N VAL A 369 -7.71 14.78 5.77
CA VAL A 369 -7.19 13.41 5.69
C VAL A 369 -6.20 13.33 4.53
N THR A 370 -4.94 13.13 4.86
CA THR A 370 -3.85 13.05 3.86
C THR A 370 -3.45 11.60 3.65
N PHE A 371 -3.46 11.13 2.41
CA PHE A 371 -3.05 9.78 2.02
C PHE A 371 -1.69 9.80 1.34
N SER A 372 -0.86 8.81 1.66
CA SER A 372 0.41 8.56 0.99
C SER A 372 0.84 7.11 1.18
N GLY A 373 2.06 6.75 0.74
CA GLY A 373 2.57 5.39 0.83
C GLY A 373 3.90 5.21 0.14
N LEU A 374 4.42 3.98 0.15
CA LEU A 374 5.70 3.65 -0.45
C LEU A 374 5.58 3.10 -1.88
N SER A 375 4.36 2.92 -2.39
CA SER A 375 4.11 2.31 -3.69
C SER A 375 4.85 2.98 -4.84
N LYS A 376 4.95 4.32 -4.80
CA LYS A 376 5.49 5.14 -5.89
C LYS A 376 6.85 5.73 -5.53
N SER A 377 6.97 6.34 -4.37
CA SER A 377 8.23 6.94 -3.89
C SER A 377 9.36 5.93 -3.72
N HIS A 378 9.05 4.69 -3.35
CA HIS A 378 10.03 3.61 -3.12
C HIS A 378 9.91 2.46 -4.13
N MET A 379 9.11 2.60 -5.20
CA MET A 379 8.95 1.61 -6.28
C MET A 379 8.45 0.21 -5.82
N ILE A 380 7.75 0.14 -4.67
CA ILE A 380 7.29 -1.11 -4.03
C ILE A 380 5.77 -1.24 -3.97
N ALA A 381 5.10 -0.93 -5.06
CA ALA A 381 3.64 -1.03 -5.15
C ALA A 381 3.09 -2.42 -4.74
N GLY A 382 3.86 -3.48 -4.98
CA GLY A 382 3.51 -4.86 -4.60
C GLY A 382 3.57 -5.16 -3.11
N PHE A 383 4.26 -4.36 -2.30
CA PHE A 383 4.34 -4.56 -0.84
C PHE A 383 3.07 -4.13 -0.12
N ARG A 384 2.19 -3.38 -0.79
CA ARG A 384 0.89 -2.96 -0.25
C ARG A 384 1.00 -2.21 1.07
N ILE A 385 1.77 -1.15 1.14
CA ILE A 385 1.86 -0.25 2.29
C ILE A 385 1.52 1.18 1.92
N GLY A 386 0.51 1.72 2.61
CA GLY A 386 0.11 3.12 2.58
C GLY A 386 -0.33 3.55 3.97
N TRP A 387 -0.60 4.81 4.11
CA TRP A 387 -1.09 5.41 5.35
C TRP A 387 -2.02 6.57 5.09
N MET A 388 -2.84 6.89 6.09
CA MET A 388 -3.57 8.15 6.17
C MET A 388 -3.21 8.88 7.46
N ILE A 389 -3.25 10.21 7.40
CA ILE A 389 -2.95 11.13 8.48
C ILE A 389 -4.17 12.02 8.68
N LEU A 390 -4.77 11.96 9.87
CA LEU A 390 -5.87 12.84 10.28
C LEU A 390 -5.27 14.10 10.92
N SER A 391 -5.63 15.27 10.41
CA SER A 391 -5.02 16.53 10.85
C SER A 391 -6.02 17.70 10.96
N GLY A 392 -5.53 18.84 11.42
CA GLY A 392 -6.32 20.06 11.57
C GLY A 392 -7.32 19.98 12.72
N ASN A 393 -8.56 20.42 12.50
CA ASN A 393 -9.60 20.50 13.51
C ASN A 393 -10.36 19.18 13.71
N LYS A 394 -9.76 18.25 14.42
CA LYS A 394 -10.33 16.92 14.71
C LYS A 394 -11.58 16.96 15.61
N ARG A 395 -11.86 18.09 16.26
CA ARG A 395 -13.01 18.20 17.19
C ARG A 395 -14.35 18.09 16.46
N ILE A 396 -14.43 18.58 15.23
CA ILE A 396 -15.65 18.55 14.41
C ILE A 396 -15.93 17.17 13.81
N ALA A 397 -14.92 16.27 13.78
CA ALA A 397 -14.97 14.98 13.11
C ALA A 397 -14.85 13.78 14.07
N LYS A 398 -15.14 13.96 15.38
CA LYS A 398 -14.96 12.90 16.38
C LYS A 398 -15.74 11.63 16.08
N ASP A 399 -16.99 11.76 15.68
CA ASP A 399 -17.84 10.62 15.34
C ASP A 399 -17.38 9.93 14.05
N TYR A 400 -17.00 10.71 13.05
CA TYR A 400 -16.41 10.19 11.82
C TYR A 400 -15.11 9.43 12.10
N MET A 401 -14.23 9.96 12.95
CA MET A 401 -13.01 9.28 13.37
C MET A 401 -13.29 7.99 14.13
N LEU A 402 -14.40 7.93 14.90
CA LEU A 402 -14.85 6.68 15.52
C LEU A 402 -15.25 5.66 14.46
N GLY A 403 -15.98 6.05 13.42
CA GLY A 403 -16.33 5.19 12.27
C GLY A 403 -15.09 4.64 11.56
N ILE A 404 -14.11 5.49 11.27
CA ILE A 404 -12.81 5.06 10.70
C ILE A 404 -12.14 4.01 11.60
N ASN A 405 -12.12 4.25 12.92
CA ASN A 405 -11.51 3.33 13.88
C ASN A 405 -12.25 1.98 13.95
N MET A 406 -13.58 2.00 13.92
CA MET A 406 -14.41 0.79 13.89
C MET A 406 -14.09 -0.07 12.65
N LEU A 407 -14.06 0.52 11.46
CA LEU A 407 -13.74 -0.20 10.22
C LEU A 407 -12.29 -0.71 10.22
N SER A 408 -11.36 0.08 10.75
CA SER A 408 -9.97 -0.35 10.91
C SER A 408 -9.83 -1.54 11.87
N ASN A 409 -10.61 -1.57 12.96
CA ASN A 409 -10.65 -2.70 13.89
C ASN A 409 -11.27 -3.95 13.25
N MET A 410 -12.33 -3.81 12.46
CA MET A 410 -12.99 -4.93 11.76
C MET A 410 -12.04 -5.68 10.82
N ARG A 411 -11.11 -5.00 10.17
CA ARG A 411 -10.11 -5.65 9.32
C ARG A 411 -8.89 -6.18 10.09
N LEU A 412 -8.83 -6.02 11.41
CA LEU A 412 -7.73 -6.36 12.32
C LEU A 412 -6.50 -5.45 12.14
N CYS A 413 -5.66 -5.68 11.14
CA CYS A 413 -4.50 -4.84 10.85
C CYS A 413 -4.14 -4.87 9.35
N SER A 414 -3.28 -3.96 8.90
CA SER A 414 -2.67 -4.04 7.58
C SER A 414 -1.47 -5.01 7.58
N ASN A 415 -0.92 -5.26 6.40
CA ASN A 415 0.23 -6.14 6.16
C ASN A 415 1.42 -5.80 7.08
N VAL A 416 1.66 -6.64 8.10
CA VAL A 416 2.69 -6.39 9.13
C VAL A 416 4.11 -6.39 8.56
N PRO A 417 4.53 -7.33 7.68
CA PRO A 417 5.82 -7.26 7.02
C PRO A 417 6.08 -5.94 6.28
N ALA A 418 5.05 -5.40 5.61
CA ALA A 418 5.19 -4.13 4.91
C ALA A 418 5.22 -2.92 5.85
N GLN A 419 4.56 -2.98 6.99
CA GLN A 419 4.64 -1.95 8.02
C GLN A 419 6.04 -1.88 8.65
N SER A 420 6.71 -3.02 8.83
CA SER A 420 7.99 -3.10 9.53
C SER A 420 9.09 -2.27 8.87
N ILE A 421 9.03 -2.10 7.54
CA ILE A 421 10.05 -1.37 6.76
C ILE A 421 9.77 0.13 6.59
N VAL A 422 8.64 0.65 7.07
CA VAL A 422 8.27 2.06 6.87
C VAL A 422 9.31 3.00 7.47
N GLN A 423 9.83 2.68 8.65
CA GLN A 423 10.85 3.50 9.31
C GLN A 423 12.15 3.55 8.48
N THR A 424 12.62 2.41 7.98
CA THR A 424 13.81 2.33 7.15
C THR A 424 13.61 3.04 5.82
N ALA A 425 12.45 2.86 5.18
CA ALA A 425 12.13 3.52 3.93
C ALA A 425 12.08 5.04 4.06
N LEU A 426 11.38 5.57 5.07
CA LEU A 426 11.24 7.01 5.25
C LEU A 426 12.51 7.69 5.77
N GLY A 427 13.31 6.99 6.58
CA GLY A 427 14.55 7.51 7.18
C GLY A 427 15.82 7.20 6.40
N GLY A 428 15.78 6.28 5.44
CA GLY A 428 16.93 5.83 4.66
C GLY A 428 17.16 6.63 3.38
N HIS A 429 17.92 6.04 2.47
CA HIS A 429 18.22 6.64 1.18
C HIS A 429 16.96 6.80 0.32
N GLN A 430 16.76 8.00 -0.22
CA GLN A 430 15.61 8.33 -1.08
C GLN A 430 16.00 8.20 -2.55
N SER A 431 16.09 6.96 -3.07
CA SER A 431 16.51 6.67 -4.44
C SER A 431 15.63 7.34 -5.52
N VAL A 432 14.40 7.70 -5.18
CA VAL A 432 13.51 8.45 -6.07
C VAL A 432 14.16 9.76 -6.54
N ASN A 433 14.95 10.43 -5.68
CA ASN A 433 15.63 11.68 -6.02
C ASN A 433 16.63 11.51 -7.17
N ASP A 434 17.18 10.31 -7.36
CA ASP A 434 18.09 10.03 -8.48
C ASP A 434 17.35 9.82 -9.80
N TYR A 435 16.08 9.47 -9.75
CA TYR A 435 15.27 9.26 -10.93
C TYR A 435 14.63 10.53 -11.50
N ILE A 436 14.35 11.53 -10.64
CA ILE A 436 13.55 12.71 -10.99
C ILE A 436 14.37 13.97 -11.31
N LYS A 437 15.67 13.96 -11.13
CA LYS A 437 16.57 15.07 -11.50
C LYS A 437 17.05 14.96 -12.95
N PRO A 438 17.55 16.06 -13.57
CA PRO A 438 18.20 15.98 -14.88
C PRO A 438 19.27 14.88 -14.93
N GLY A 439 19.24 14.07 -15.98
CA GLY A 439 20.04 12.85 -16.12
C GLY A 439 19.46 11.62 -15.41
N GLY A 440 18.43 11.77 -14.59
CA GLY A 440 17.70 10.68 -13.95
C GLY A 440 16.70 10.04 -14.91
N ARG A 441 16.49 8.73 -14.74
CA ARG A 441 15.76 7.92 -15.71
C ARG A 441 14.30 8.39 -15.91
N VAL A 442 13.57 8.76 -14.86
CA VAL A 442 12.18 9.23 -14.97
C VAL A 442 12.13 10.59 -15.66
N TYR A 443 13.09 11.46 -15.29
CA TYR A 443 13.22 12.78 -15.90
C TYR A 443 13.47 12.69 -17.42
N GLU A 444 14.48 11.94 -17.84
CA GLU A 444 14.85 11.80 -19.27
C GLU A 444 13.72 11.13 -20.09
N GLN A 445 13.04 10.14 -19.52
CA GLN A 445 11.92 9.48 -20.17
C GLN A 445 10.71 10.42 -20.32
N ARG A 446 10.44 11.28 -19.35
CA ARG A 446 9.42 12.33 -19.44
C ARG A 446 9.74 13.32 -20.57
N GLU A 447 10.96 13.86 -20.58
CA GLU A 447 11.40 14.82 -21.60
C GLU A 447 11.27 14.21 -23.00
N TYR A 448 11.71 12.98 -23.15
CA TYR A 448 11.61 12.27 -24.42
C TYR A 448 10.14 12.14 -24.89
N VAL A 449 9.27 11.59 -24.04
CA VAL A 449 7.87 11.32 -24.40
C VAL A 449 7.11 12.63 -24.62
N TYR A 450 7.35 13.67 -23.81
CA TYR A 450 6.74 15.00 -24.00
C TYR A 450 7.07 15.57 -25.37
N ASN A 451 8.34 15.59 -25.77
CA ASN A 451 8.76 16.11 -27.06
C ASN A 451 8.24 15.24 -28.20
N ALA A 452 8.37 13.91 -28.11
CA ALA A 452 7.93 12.99 -29.15
C ALA A 452 6.42 13.04 -29.43
N LEU A 453 5.59 13.24 -28.38
CA LEU A 453 4.14 13.40 -28.54
C LEU A 453 3.79 14.74 -29.22
N ASN A 454 4.41 15.84 -28.82
CA ASN A 454 4.16 17.15 -29.45
C ASN A 454 4.64 17.21 -30.92
N ASP A 455 5.57 16.36 -31.33
CA ASP A 455 6.01 16.22 -32.72
C ASP A 455 5.03 15.42 -33.60
N ILE A 456 3.97 14.82 -33.01
CA ILE A 456 2.94 14.08 -33.75
C ILE A 456 1.83 15.05 -34.18
N PRO A 457 1.56 15.23 -35.48
CA PRO A 457 0.52 16.14 -35.95
C PRO A 457 -0.88 15.70 -35.45
N GLY A 458 -1.53 16.56 -34.69
CA GLY A 458 -2.85 16.30 -34.09
C GLY A 458 -2.79 15.77 -32.67
N ILE A 459 -1.60 15.74 -32.07
CA ILE A 459 -1.42 15.56 -30.64
C ILE A 459 -0.93 16.86 -30.02
N SER A 460 -1.41 17.18 -28.84
CA SER A 460 -0.88 18.22 -27.96
C SER A 460 -0.85 17.71 -26.53
N VAL A 461 0.06 18.24 -25.72
CA VAL A 461 0.18 17.77 -24.34
C VAL A 461 0.76 18.85 -23.43
N VAL A 462 0.18 18.98 -22.24
CA VAL A 462 0.74 19.77 -21.14
C VAL A 462 1.88 18.99 -20.50
N LYS A 463 3.02 19.65 -20.27
CA LYS A 463 4.19 19.01 -19.66
C LYS A 463 3.90 18.61 -18.21
N PRO A 464 4.00 17.32 -17.84
CA PRO A 464 3.80 16.92 -16.45
C PRO A 464 4.96 17.41 -15.57
N LYS A 465 4.62 17.94 -14.39
CA LYS A 465 5.59 18.42 -13.39
C LYS A 465 5.96 17.33 -12.38
N ALA A 466 5.15 16.26 -12.32
CA ALA A 466 5.31 15.22 -11.31
C ALA A 466 4.80 13.85 -11.79
N ALA A 467 4.92 12.85 -10.92
CA ALA A 467 4.52 11.45 -11.15
C ALA A 467 5.30 10.79 -12.31
N PHE A 468 4.69 9.88 -13.04
CA PHE A 468 5.25 9.25 -14.25
C PHE A 468 4.17 8.99 -15.31
N TYR A 469 3.23 9.94 -15.39
CA TYR A 469 2.12 9.96 -16.34
C TYR A 469 2.15 11.22 -17.20
N ILE A 470 1.67 11.06 -18.42
CA ILE A 470 1.40 12.15 -19.34
C ILE A 470 0.03 11.91 -19.97
N PHE A 471 -0.75 12.97 -20.17
CA PHE A 471 -2.15 12.90 -20.59
C PHE A 471 -2.37 13.72 -21.87
N PRO A 472 -1.92 13.18 -23.03
CA PRO A 472 -2.03 13.88 -24.31
C PRO A 472 -3.46 13.99 -24.80
N LYS A 473 -3.74 15.13 -25.42
CA LYS A 473 -4.94 15.43 -26.19
C LYS A 473 -4.74 15.01 -27.64
N ILE A 474 -5.77 14.37 -28.21
CA ILE A 474 -5.84 14.04 -29.62
C ILE A 474 -6.89 14.92 -30.30
N ASP A 475 -6.60 15.46 -31.48
CA ASP A 475 -7.56 16.21 -32.30
C ASP A 475 -8.69 15.29 -32.78
N ALA A 476 -9.75 15.20 -31.97
CA ALA A 476 -10.89 14.32 -32.23
C ALA A 476 -11.55 14.61 -33.59
N LYS A 477 -11.55 15.88 -34.06
CA LYS A 477 -12.11 16.24 -35.37
C LYS A 477 -11.25 15.74 -36.51
N ARG A 478 -9.94 15.92 -36.41
CA ARG A 478 -8.98 15.44 -37.40
C ARG A 478 -9.04 13.93 -37.61
N PHE A 479 -9.17 13.20 -36.54
CA PHE A 479 -9.16 11.72 -36.54
C PHE A 479 -10.57 11.12 -36.49
N ASN A 480 -11.62 11.95 -36.49
CA ASN A 480 -13.02 11.54 -36.38
C ASN A 480 -13.32 10.68 -35.15
N ILE A 481 -12.67 10.99 -34.00
CA ILE A 481 -12.82 10.21 -32.77
C ILE A 481 -14.13 10.61 -32.08
N THR A 482 -14.96 9.61 -31.82
CA THR A 482 -16.24 9.72 -31.09
C THR A 482 -16.27 8.82 -29.86
N ASN A 483 -15.33 7.86 -29.77
CA ASN A 483 -15.20 6.90 -28.69
C ASN A 483 -13.73 6.62 -28.43
N ASP A 484 -13.21 7.08 -27.30
CA ASP A 484 -11.81 6.94 -26.93
C ASP A 484 -11.41 5.50 -26.50
N GLU A 485 -12.38 4.69 -26.02
CA GLU A 485 -12.14 3.25 -25.77
C GLU A 485 -11.91 2.52 -27.09
N GLN A 486 -12.73 2.82 -28.12
CA GLN A 486 -12.53 2.23 -29.46
C GLN A 486 -11.19 2.66 -30.06
N PHE A 487 -10.78 3.92 -29.89
CA PHE A 487 -9.45 4.40 -30.30
C PHE A 487 -8.33 3.58 -29.62
N ALA A 488 -8.43 3.36 -28.32
CA ALA A 488 -7.44 2.56 -27.58
C ALA A 488 -7.42 1.08 -28.04
N LEU A 489 -8.58 0.49 -28.33
CA LEU A 489 -8.70 -0.86 -28.87
C LEU A 489 -8.09 -0.97 -30.27
N ASP A 490 -8.33 -0.01 -31.15
CA ASP A 490 -7.81 -0.01 -32.51
C ASP A 490 -6.27 0.15 -32.51
N LEU A 491 -5.74 1.06 -31.68
CA LEU A 491 -4.30 1.21 -31.48
C LEU A 491 -3.66 -0.10 -30.95
N LEU A 492 -4.31 -0.75 -29.98
CA LEU A 492 -3.86 -2.03 -29.45
C LEU A 492 -3.84 -3.12 -30.52
N LYS A 493 -4.91 -3.25 -31.29
CA LYS A 493 -5.03 -4.30 -32.32
C LYS A 493 -4.06 -4.10 -33.48
N ASP A 494 -3.83 -2.86 -33.90
CA ASP A 494 -2.93 -2.54 -35.01
C ASP A 494 -1.46 -2.53 -34.54
N LYS A 495 -1.12 -1.68 -33.57
CA LYS A 495 0.28 -1.40 -33.19
C LYS A 495 0.76 -2.16 -31.96
N LYS A 496 -0.11 -2.92 -31.28
CA LYS A 496 0.21 -3.67 -30.06
C LYS A 496 0.65 -2.76 -28.92
N ILE A 497 0.10 -1.53 -28.86
CA ILE A 497 0.35 -0.56 -27.78
C ILE A 497 -0.87 -0.50 -26.90
N LEU A 498 -0.68 -0.72 -25.61
CA LEU A 498 -1.71 -0.63 -24.57
C LEU A 498 -1.59 0.70 -23.82
N ILE A 499 -2.58 1.55 -24.01
CA ILE A 499 -2.78 2.83 -23.29
C ILE A 499 -4.05 2.76 -22.44
N VAL A 500 -4.39 3.83 -21.73
CA VAL A 500 -5.71 3.97 -21.07
C VAL A 500 -6.40 5.20 -21.64
N GLN A 501 -7.63 5.02 -22.08
CA GLN A 501 -8.50 6.08 -22.60
C GLN A 501 -8.84 7.12 -21.54
N GLY A 502 -9.15 8.36 -21.94
CA GLY A 502 -9.47 9.48 -21.06
C GLY A 502 -10.72 9.24 -20.23
N SER A 503 -11.76 8.64 -20.82
CA SER A 503 -13.00 8.26 -20.12
C SER A 503 -12.75 7.32 -18.95
N GLY A 504 -11.70 6.48 -18.99
CA GLY A 504 -11.26 5.65 -17.86
C GLY A 504 -10.72 6.43 -16.65
N PHE A 505 -10.58 7.75 -16.76
CA PHE A 505 -10.24 8.72 -15.70
C PHE A 505 -11.37 9.72 -15.46
N ASN A 506 -12.60 9.37 -15.82
CA ASN A 506 -13.76 10.25 -15.72
C ASN A 506 -13.61 11.59 -16.50
N TRP A 507 -12.77 11.60 -17.53
CA TRP A 507 -12.70 12.72 -18.45
C TRP A 507 -13.92 12.71 -19.36
N HIS A 508 -14.51 13.88 -19.59
CA HIS A 508 -15.84 14.00 -20.22
C HIS A 508 -15.81 14.00 -21.76
N GLU A 509 -14.64 14.31 -22.37
CA GLU A 509 -14.49 14.34 -23.83
C GLU A 509 -13.68 13.12 -24.31
N PRO A 510 -14.00 12.56 -25.50
CA PRO A 510 -13.28 11.39 -26.04
C PRO A 510 -11.96 11.79 -26.74
N ASP A 511 -11.22 12.74 -26.18
CA ASP A 511 -10.11 13.41 -26.83
C ASP A 511 -8.78 13.28 -26.05
N HIS A 512 -8.72 12.46 -25.02
CA HIS A 512 -7.51 12.25 -24.24
C HIS A 512 -7.20 10.76 -24.01
N PHE A 513 -5.93 10.50 -23.73
CA PHE A 513 -5.48 9.18 -23.25
C PHE A 513 -4.26 9.32 -22.35
N ARG A 514 -4.04 8.36 -21.45
CA ARG A 514 -2.88 8.36 -20.57
C ARG A 514 -1.77 7.46 -21.09
N VAL A 515 -0.54 7.97 -21.06
CA VAL A 515 0.70 7.25 -21.30
C VAL A 515 1.55 7.22 -20.03
N VAL A 516 2.12 6.05 -19.71
CA VAL A 516 3.11 5.88 -18.65
C VAL A 516 4.50 5.90 -19.25
N TYR A 517 5.38 6.77 -18.79
CA TYR A 517 6.76 6.89 -19.31
C TYR A 517 7.79 6.14 -18.47
N LEU A 518 7.43 4.95 -17.92
CA LEU A 518 8.32 4.06 -17.16
C LEU A 518 9.16 3.10 -18.00
N PRO A 519 8.74 2.65 -19.21
CA PRO A 519 9.58 1.83 -20.07
C PRO A 519 10.88 2.55 -20.44
N ARG A 520 11.92 1.78 -20.80
CA ARG A 520 13.18 2.37 -21.27
C ARG A 520 12.99 3.17 -22.56
N ILE A 521 13.88 4.12 -22.81
CA ILE A 521 13.78 5.06 -23.95
C ILE A 521 13.65 4.31 -25.29
N GLU A 522 14.33 3.19 -25.46
CA GLU A 522 14.26 2.37 -26.66
C GLU A 522 12.83 1.85 -26.91
N VAL A 523 12.16 1.38 -25.87
CA VAL A 523 10.76 0.94 -25.96
C VAL A 523 9.81 2.12 -26.16
N LEU A 524 10.06 3.23 -25.50
CA LEU A 524 9.27 4.45 -25.67
C LEU A 524 9.42 5.00 -27.10
N THR A 525 10.63 4.92 -27.69
CA THR A 525 10.87 5.32 -29.08
C THR A 525 10.04 4.45 -30.03
N GLU A 526 10.09 3.13 -29.85
CA GLU A 526 9.26 2.21 -30.64
C GLU A 526 7.76 2.55 -30.51
N CYS A 527 7.29 2.84 -29.30
CA CYS A 527 5.89 3.21 -29.06
C CYS A 527 5.51 4.53 -29.76
N MET A 528 6.35 5.56 -29.67
CA MET A 528 6.07 6.87 -30.27
C MET A 528 6.11 6.81 -31.80
N ASP A 529 7.04 6.06 -32.39
CA ASP A 529 7.11 5.85 -33.83
C ASP A 529 5.88 5.09 -34.36
N LYS A 530 5.47 4.02 -33.67
CA LYS A 530 4.25 3.26 -34.00
C LYS A 530 2.98 4.11 -33.85
N LEU A 531 2.90 4.96 -32.82
CA LEU A 531 1.77 5.87 -32.63
C LEU A 531 1.71 6.91 -33.75
N ARG A 532 2.86 7.50 -34.12
CA ARG A 532 2.97 8.43 -35.27
C ARG A 532 2.53 7.77 -36.57
N ASP A 533 3.01 6.55 -36.84
CA ASP A 533 2.63 5.79 -38.01
C ASP A 533 1.12 5.50 -38.03
N PHE A 534 0.55 5.03 -36.91
CA PHE A 534 -0.88 4.79 -36.78
C PHE A 534 -1.73 6.04 -37.07
N LEU A 535 -1.39 7.17 -36.47
CA LEU A 535 -2.11 8.42 -36.65
C LEU A 535 -1.94 9.05 -38.05
N SER A 536 -0.98 8.56 -38.85
CA SER A 536 -0.82 9.04 -40.24
C SER A 536 -1.99 8.65 -41.15
N TYR A 537 -2.65 7.53 -40.87
CA TYR A 537 -3.76 6.98 -41.69
C TYR A 537 -5.05 6.74 -40.90
N TYR A 538 -4.99 6.68 -39.58
CA TYR A 538 -6.15 6.35 -38.74
C TYR A 538 -7.25 7.40 -38.83
N ARG A 539 -8.47 6.90 -38.96
CA ARG A 539 -9.75 7.62 -38.78
C ARG A 539 -10.74 6.63 -38.16
N GLN A 540 -11.43 7.04 -37.07
CA GLN A 540 -12.47 6.22 -36.43
C GLN A 540 -13.74 6.12 -37.26
#